data_669c134a1f29ba244a27cbaf70bf0a3d
#
_entry.id   669c134a1f29ba244a27cbaf70bf0a3d
#
_cell.length_a   1.000
_cell.length_b   1.000
_cell.length_c   1.000
_cell.angle_alpha   90.00
_cell.angle_beta   90.00
_cell.angle_gamma   90.00
#
_symmetry.space_group_name_H-M   'P 1'
#
loop_
_entity.id
_entity.type
_entity.pdbx_description
1 polymer ?
#
loop_
_entity_poly.entity_id
_entity_poly.type
_entity_poly.pdbx_seq_one_letter_code
_entity_poly.pdbx_strand_id
1 'polypeptide(L)'
;IIVCLASLFMLVALITGIVIHKRIFKDMFSFRANKGSRSWLDAHNVSSVLALPFHIMITYTGIITLIFMLFPYPAETVYENGLRQMFEEALPINKRAKPSEEQRPMVAIKDVLDQIYTKSPNADISYVFVRNANTASSQIVVYLATGKEVVDNGPRYLFSGVTGELEASSGEDWSASAQFYDSMTALHSGRLAEPLLRWLYFFCGVAGCAMIATGCIMWARRLRERLKAEQKPSFG
;
A
#
# COMPACT_ATOMS: atom_id res chain seq x y z
N ILE A 1 9.52 -6.51 7.14
CA ILE A 1 10.20 -7.60 6.41
C ILE A 1 9.25 -8.80 6.25
N ILE A 2 8.67 -9.37 7.33
CA ILE A 2 7.80 -10.56 7.25
C ILE A 2 6.63 -10.36 6.26
N VAL A 3 5.93 -9.23 6.33
CA VAL A 3 4.82 -8.91 5.41
C VAL A 3 5.31 -8.83 3.96
N CYS A 4 6.47 -8.23 3.73
CA CYS A 4 7.06 -8.12 2.39
C CYS A 4 7.41 -9.49 1.80
N LEU A 5 8.02 -10.36 2.61
CA LEU A 5 8.32 -11.74 2.19
C LEU A 5 7.04 -12.53 1.91
N ALA A 6 6.02 -12.40 2.76
CA ALA A 6 4.72 -13.03 2.54
C ALA A 6 4.07 -12.56 1.22
N SER A 7 4.14 -11.25 0.91
CA SER A 7 3.64 -10.70 -0.35
C SER A 7 4.40 -11.23 -1.56
N LEU A 8 5.74 -11.37 -1.44
CA LEU A 8 6.56 -11.93 -2.51
C LEU A 8 6.19 -13.40 -2.78
N PHE A 9 6.09 -14.22 -1.72
CA PHE A 9 5.65 -15.62 -1.85
C PHE A 9 4.22 -15.72 -2.41
N MET A 10 3.32 -14.83 -2.00
CA MET A 10 1.96 -14.79 -2.54
C MET A 10 1.97 -14.47 -4.04
N LEU A 11 2.77 -13.50 -4.50
CA LEU A 11 2.88 -13.17 -5.92
C LEU A 11 3.40 -14.35 -6.73
N VAL A 12 4.44 -15.01 -6.26
CA VAL A 12 5.00 -16.22 -6.89
C VAL A 12 3.94 -17.34 -6.94
N ALA A 13 3.19 -17.56 -5.85
CA ALA A 13 2.14 -18.55 -5.80
C ALA A 13 0.99 -18.26 -6.77
N LEU A 14 0.57 -16.98 -6.89
CA LEU A 14 -0.46 -16.57 -7.86
C LEU A 14 -0.01 -16.82 -9.30
N ILE A 15 1.20 -16.40 -9.67
CA ILE A 15 1.74 -16.59 -11.01
C ILE A 15 1.88 -18.09 -11.33
N THR A 16 2.50 -18.85 -10.44
CA THR A 16 2.67 -20.30 -10.65
C THR A 16 1.35 -21.04 -10.69
N GLY A 17 0.37 -20.63 -9.87
CA GLY A 17 -0.99 -21.15 -9.89
C GLY A 17 -1.66 -20.99 -11.26
N ILE A 18 -1.55 -19.81 -11.87
CA ILE A 18 -2.09 -19.53 -13.20
C ILE A 18 -1.38 -20.37 -14.27
N VAL A 19 -0.05 -20.46 -14.23
CA VAL A 19 0.75 -21.17 -15.23
C VAL A 19 0.51 -22.69 -15.18
N ILE A 20 0.44 -23.26 -13.97
CA ILE A 20 0.30 -24.69 -13.79
C ILE A 20 -1.14 -25.15 -14.07
N HIS A 21 -2.13 -24.39 -13.63
CA HIS A 21 -3.55 -24.77 -13.72
C HIS A 21 -4.24 -24.19 -14.95
N LYS A 22 -3.92 -24.69 -16.15
CA LYS A 22 -4.46 -24.20 -17.43
C LYS A 22 -6.01 -24.17 -17.52
N ARG A 23 -6.72 -24.92 -16.66
CA ARG A 23 -8.18 -24.99 -16.63
C ARG A 23 -8.84 -24.21 -15.50
N ILE A 24 -8.07 -23.36 -14.81
CA ILE A 24 -8.52 -22.65 -13.61
C ILE A 24 -9.84 -21.90 -13.83
N PHE A 25 -10.00 -21.24 -14.99
CA PHE A 25 -11.21 -20.49 -15.33
C PHE A 25 -12.41 -21.40 -15.66
N LYS A 26 -12.17 -22.60 -16.19
CA LYS A 26 -13.23 -23.56 -16.50
C LYS A 26 -13.74 -24.23 -15.21
N ASP A 27 -12.84 -24.55 -14.31
CA ASP A 27 -13.16 -25.27 -13.08
C ASP A 27 -13.75 -24.35 -11.99
N MET A 28 -13.62 -23.00 -12.15
CA MET A 28 -14.20 -22.01 -11.25
C MET A 28 -15.71 -22.16 -11.07
N PHE A 29 -16.44 -22.52 -12.13
CA PHE A 29 -17.90 -22.65 -12.10
C PHE A 29 -18.40 -24.00 -11.59
N SER A 30 -17.50 -24.91 -11.18
CA SER A 30 -17.86 -26.27 -10.76
C SER A 30 -17.68 -26.45 -9.25
N PHE A 31 -18.50 -25.74 -8.44
CA PHE A 31 -18.50 -25.95 -6.98
C PHE A 31 -19.35 -27.16 -6.57
N ARG A 32 -18.70 -28.16 -5.95
CA ARG A 32 -19.34 -29.42 -5.49
C ARG A 32 -19.34 -29.45 -3.96
N ALA A 33 -20.46 -29.14 -3.35
CA ALA A 33 -20.64 -29.23 -1.91
C ALA A 33 -20.61 -30.67 -1.40
N ASN A 34 -20.17 -30.87 -0.16
CA ASN A 34 -20.21 -32.16 0.56
C ASN A 34 -19.43 -33.33 -0.10
N LYS A 35 -18.38 -33.04 -0.88
CA LYS A 35 -17.50 -34.02 -1.52
C LYS A 35 -16.11 -34.13 -0.86
N GLY A 36 -16.01 -33.85 0.43
CA GLY A 36 -14.77 -33.98 1.19
C GLY A 36 -13.62 -33.05 0.68
N SER A 37 -12.47 -33.65 0.35
CA SER A 37 -11.30 -32.89 -0.14
C SER A 37 -11.57 -32.15 -1.44
N ARG A 38 -12.50 -32.63 -2.27
CA ARG A 38 -12.87 -32.01 -3.54
C ARG A 38 -13.64 -30.70 -3.34
N SER A 39 -14.49 -30.60 -2.31
CA SER A 39 -15.19 -29.38 -1.95
C SER A 39 -14.21 -28.28 -1.51
N TRP A 40 -13.15 -28.63 -0.80
CA TRP A 40 -12.10 -27.69 -0.41
C TRP A 40 -11.29 -27.17 -1.60
N LEU A 41 -11.00 -28.05 -2.56
CA LEU A 41 -10.35 -27.65 -3.81
C LEU A 41 -11.24 -26.72 -4.64
N ASP A 42 -12.53 -27.04 -4.78
CA ASP A 42 -13.48 -26.19 -5.50
C ASP A 42 -13.63 -24.84 -4.80
N ALA A 43 -13.72 -24.78 -3.46
CA ALA A 43 -13.78 -23.54 -2.69
C ALA A 43 -12.51 -22.70 -2.86
N HIS A 44 -11.34 -23.33 -2.85
CA HIS A 44 -10.07 -22.66 -3.10
C HIS A 44 -10.04 -22.05 -4.51
N ASN A 45 -10.42 -22.80 -5.52
CA ASN A 45 -10.46 -22.34 -6.91
C ASN A 45 -11.42 -21.16 -7.10
N VAL A 46 -12.64 -21.26 -6.56
CA VAL A 46 -13.64 -20.17 -6.67
C VAL A 46 -13.12 -18.89 -6.01
N SER A 47 -12.65 -18.98 -4.75
CA SER A 47 -12.16 -17.81 -4.03
C SER A 47 -10.90 -17.20 -4.67
N SER A 48 -10.02 -18.03 -5.23
CA SER A 48 -8.81 -17.58 -5.91
C SER A 48 -9.10 -16.90 -7.23
N VAL A 49 -9.92 -17.51 -8.08
CA VAL A 49 -10.12 -17.05 -9.47
C VAL A 49 -11.06 -15.84 -9.54
N LEU A 50 -12.10 -15.84 -8.71
CA LEU A 50 -13.06 -14.73 -8.67
C LEU A 50 -12.39 -13.39 -8.34
N ALA A 51 -11.45 -13.39 -7.39
CA ALA A 51 -10.74 -12.20 -6.96
C ALA A 51 -9.31 -12.10 -7.52
N LEU A 52 -8.95 -12.93 -8.52
CA LEU A 52 -7.59 -13.03 -9.06
C LEU A 52 -7.00 -11.69 -9.53
N PRO A 53 -7.71 -10.87 -10.33
CA PRO A 53 -7.18 -9.56 -10.75
C PRO A 53 -6.87 -8.66 -9.54
N PHE A 54 -7.75 -8.68 -8.54
CA PHE A 54 -7.53 -7.94 -7.31
C PHE A 54 -6.34 -8.49 -6.52
N HIS A 55 -6.22 -9.81 -6.36
CA HIS A 55 -5.10 -10.42 -5.63
C HIS A 55 -3.75 -10.09 -6.27
N ILE A 56 -3.67 -10.11 -7.60
CA ILE A 56 -2.45 -9.70 -8.33
C ILE A 56 -2.17 -8.22 -8.08
N MET A 57 -3.17 -7.37 -8.25
CA MET A 57 -3.06 -5.92 -8.07
C MET A 57 -2.61 -5.58 -6.66
N ILE A 58 -3.32 -6.06 -5.63
CA ILE A 58 -3.03 -5.70 -4.24
C ILE A 58 -1.66 -6.23 -3.77
N THR A 59 -1.27 -7.42 -4.24
CA THR A 59 0.03 -8.02 -3.91
C THR A 59 1.18 -7.27 -4.57
N TYR A 60 1.05 -6.98 -5.87
CA TYR A 60 2.05 -6.23 -6.63
C TYR A 60 2.23 -4.82 -6.09
N THR A 61 1.13 -4.09 -5.90
CA THR A 61 1.18 -2.73 -5.36
C THR A 61 1.72 -2.69 -3.93
N GLY A 62 1.43 -3.71 -3.11
CA GLY A 62 2.00 -3.86 -1.77
C GLY A 62 3.51 -4.04 -1.77
N ILE A 63 4.04 -4.84 -2.69
CA ILE A 63 5.49 -5.00 -2.85
C ILE A 63 6.13 -3.65 -3.24
N ILE A 64 5.55 -2.92 -4.20
CA ILE A 64 6.06 -1.59 -4.60
C ILE A 64 6.00 -0.61 -3.43
N THR A 65 4.89 -0.55 -2.70
CA THR A 65 4.73 0.33 -1.53
C THR A 65 5.79 0.05 -0.45
N LEU A 66 6.19 -1.20 -0.30
CA LEU A 66 7.16 -1.65 0.70
C LEU A 66 8.57 -1.86 0.13
N ILE A 67 8.84 -1.48 -1.13
CA ILE A 67 10.09 -1.77 -1.83
C ILE A 67 11.32 -1.26 -1.08
N PHE A 68 11.24 -0.05 -0.52
CA PHE A 68 12.34 0.56 0.22
C PHE A 68 12.61 -0.12 1.58
N MET A 69 11.64 -0.86 2.11
CA MET A 69 11.81 -1.67 3.31
C MET A 69 12.55 -2.99 3.01
N LEU A 70 12.38 -3.52 1.77
CA LEU A 70 13.07 -4.72 1.30
C LEU A 70 14.49 -4.42 0.79
N PHE A 71 14.64 -3.30 0.09
CA PHE A 71 15.88 -2.90 -0.59
C PHE A 71 16.29 -1.47 -0.22
N PRO A 72 16.72 -1.22 1.02
CA PRO A 72 17.23 0.10 1.43
C PRO A 72 18.60 0.42 0.84
N TYR A 73 19.41 -0.58 0.55
CA TYR A 73 20.81 -0.46 0.15
C TYR A 73 21.11 0.48 -1.02
N PRO A 74 20.32 0.53 -2.12
CA PRO A 74 20.60 1.48 -3.19
C PRO A 74 20.61 2.93 -2.71
N ALA A 75 19.70 3.30 -1.82
CA ALA A 75 19.69 4.63 -1.24
C ALA A 75 20.83 4.86 -0.25
N GLU A 76 21.17 3.85 0.56
CA GLU A 76 22.29 3.93 1.51
C GLU A 76 23.66 4.03 0.84
N THR A 77 23.80 3.53 -0.40
CA THR A 77 25.06 3.64 -1.18
C THR A 77 25.22 4.96 -1.93
N VAL A 78 24.11 5.62 -2.27
CA VAL A 78 24.09 6.86 -3.06
C VAL A 78 23.98 8.09 -2.19
N TYR A 79 23.25 8.02 -1.08
CA TYR A 79 22.94 9.14 -0.20
C TYR A 79 23.59 8.96 1.17
N GLU A 80 24.28 9.99 1.68
CA GLU A 80 24.94 9.94 2.99
C GLU A 80 23.97 9.63 4.15
N ASN A 81 22.74 10.15 4.07
CA ASN A 81 21.68 9.88 5.04
C ASN A 81 20.66 8.85 4.54
N GLY A 82 21.05 8.01 3.56
CA GLY A 82 20.26 6.89 3.04
C GLY A 82 18.89 7.30 2.50
N LEU A 83 17.89 6.46 2.78
CA LEU A 83 16.49 6.65 2.33
C LEU A 83 15.91 8.00 2.73
N ARG A 84 16.29 8.52 3.89
CA ARG A 84 15.77 9.80 4.37
C ARG A 84 16.12 10.92 3.41
N GLN A 85 17.39 11.04 3.04
CA GLN A 85 17.86 12.08 2.11
C GLN A 85 17.24 11.90 0.73
N MET A 86 17.17 10.67 0.24
CA MET A 86 16.50 10.36 -1.03
C MET A 86 15.06 10.87 -1.05
N PHE A 87 14.29 10.63 0.02
CA PHE A 87 12.91 11.11 0.10
C PHE A 87 12.79 12.62 0.32
N GLU A 88 13.73 13.25 0.99
CA GLU A 88 13.76 14.69 1.16
C GLU A 88 14.12 15.42 -0.15
N GLU A 89 14.98 14.83 -0.98
CA GLU A 89 15.32 15.35 -2.30
C GLU A 89 14.23 15.11 -3.35
N ALA A 90 13.66 13.87 -3.35
CA ALA A 90 12.57 13.53 -4.25
C ALA A 90 11.27 14.31 -3.97
N LEU A 91 11.01 14.60 -2.71
CA LEU A 91 9.85 15.32 -2.22
C LEU A 91 10.28 16.34 -1.15
N PRO A 92 10.65 17.58 -1.52
CA PRO A 92 11.16 18.60 -0.60
C PRO A 92 10.26 18.88 0.60
N ILE A 93 8.95 18.63 0.45
CA ILE A 93 7.97 18.73 1.53
C ILE A 93 8.21 17.73 2.68
N ASN A 94 8.96 16.65 2.43
CA ASN A 94 9.33 15.70 3.47
C ASN A 94 10.46 16.17 4.37
N LYS A 95 11.10 17.29 4.02
CA LYS A 95 12.16 17.90 4.82
C LYS A 95 11.62 18.25 6.20
N ARG A 96 12.12 17.56 7.21
CA ARG A 96 11.72 17.78 8.60
C ARG A 96 12.79 18.63 9.30
N ALA A 97 12.36 19.75 9.86
CA ALA A 97 13.21 20.51 10.78
C ALA A 97 13.56 19.63 12.00
N LYS A 98 14.80 19.74 12.47
CA LYS A 98 15.19 19.08 13.73
C LYS A 98 14.37 19.68 14.88
N PRO A 99 13.85 18.88 15.82
CA PRO A 99 13.14 19.40 16.98
C PRO A 99 14.00 20.43 17.71
N SER A 100 13.38 21.56 18.09
CA SER A 100 13.99 22.60 18.90
C SER A 100 13.29 22.69 20.24
N GLU A 101 14.07 22.88 21.32
CA GLU A 101 13.51 23.13 22.65
C GLU A 101 13.13 24.59 22.85
N GLU A 102 13.61 25.49 21.97
CA GLU A 102 13.30 26.93 22.02
C GLU A 102 11.81 27.14 21.67
N GLN A 103 11.07 27.66 22.64
CA GLN A 103 9.66 27.97 22.47
C GLN A 103 9.49 29.26 21.67
N ARG A 104 8.71 29.17 20.58
CA ARG A 104 8.32 30.35 19.78
C ARG A 104 6.84 30.21 19.40
N PRO A 105 6.08 31.31 19.47
CA PRO A 105 4.68 31.30 19.02
C PRO A 105 4.61 31.03 17.52
N MET A 106 3.59 30.26 17.14
CA MET A 106 3.29 30.02 15.75
C MET A 106 2.45 31.13 15.14
N VAL A 107 2.60 31.33 13.83
CA VAL A 107 1.66 32.10 13.03
C VAL A 107 0.28 31.44 13.06
N ALA A 108 -0.76 32.24 12.86
CA ALA A 108 -2.11 31.67 12.74
C ALA A 108 -2.20 30.83 11.48
N ILE A 109 -2.77 29.62 11.62
CA ILE A 109 -2.98 28.71 10.47
C ILE A 109 -3.78 29.44 9.37
N LYS A 110 -4.71 30.32 9.75
CA LYS A 110 -5.50 31.12 8.82
C LYS A 110 -4.61 31.92 7.87
N ASP A 111 -3.55 32.55 8.36
CA ASP A 111 -2.65 33.41 7.55
C ASP A 111 -1.93 32.56 6.47
N VAL A 112 -1.59 31.30 6.80
CA VAL A 112 -1.01 30.34 5.85
C VAL A 112 -2.05 29.90 4.80
N LEU A 113 -3.28 29.65 5.23
CA LEU A 113 -4.37 29.27 4.31
C LEU A 113 -4.76 30.43 3.38
N ASP A 114 -4.78 31.66 3.87
CA ASP A 114 -5.06 32.86 3.06
C ASP A 114 -4.02 33.06 1.94
N GLN A 115 -2.74 32.69 2.20
CA GLN A 115 -1.71 32.68 1.14
C GLN A 115 -2.01 31.65 0.05
N ILE A 116 -2.49 30.46 0.43
CA ILE A 116 -2.88 29.41 -0.53
C ILE A 116 -4.09 29.87 -1.35
N TYR A 117 -5.13 30.39 -0.70
CA TYR A 117 -6.32 30.88 -1.40
C TYR A 117 -6.04 32.08 -2.30
N THR A 118 -5.02 32.90 -2.00
CA THR A 118 -4.57 33.97 -2.90
C THR A 118 -3.99 33.42 -4.19
N LYS A 119 -3.24 32.30 -4.13
CA LYS A 119 -2.68 31.64 -5.32
C LYS A 119 -3.71 30.77 -6.06
N SER A 120 -4.57 30.11 -5.32
CA SER A 120 -5.55 29.16 -5.82
C SER A 120 -6.89 29.35 -5.11
N PRO A 121 -7.73 30.30 -5.59
CA PRO A 121 -9.00 30.66 -4.92
C PRO A 121 -9.98 29.51 -4.70
N ASN A 122 -9.92 28.48 -5.54
CA ASN A 122 -10.77 27.30 -5.50
C ASN A 122 -10.06 26.07 -4.92
N ALA A 123 -8.95 26.27 -4.20
CA ALA A 123 -8.23 25.16 -3.59
C ALA A 123 -9.11 24.44 -2.56
N ASP A 124 -9.23 23.12 -2.71
CA ASP A 124 -9.84 22.27 -1.70
C ASP A 124 -8.74 21.72 -0.78
N ILE A 125 -8.83 22.04 0.51
CA ILE A 125 -7.82 21.64 1.50
C ILE A 125 -8.21 20.30 2.07
N SER A 126 -7.38 19.28 1.81
CA SER A 126 -7.60 17.92 2.31
C SER A 126 -7.28 17.83 3.80
N TYR A 127 -6.10 18.29 4.20
CA TYR A 127 -5.68 18.32 5.60
C TYR A 127 -4.46 19.21 5.82
N VAL A 128 -4.29 19.65 7.09
CA VAL A 128 -3.18 20.46 7.55
C VAL A 128 -2.45 19.70 8.66
N PHE A 129 -1.13 19.59 8.50
CA PHE A 129 -0.25 19.01 9.49
C PHE A 129 0.61 20.07 10.16
N VAL A 130 0.65 20.06 11.49
CA VAL A 130 1.58 20.89 12.24
C VAL A 130 2.65 19.99 12.86
N ARG A 131 3.91 20.29 12.59
CA ARG A 131 5.08 19.62 13.17
C ARG A 131 5.77 20.54 14.15
N ASN A 132 6.31 20.01 15.24
CA ASN A 132 7.04 20.77 16.28
C ASN A 132 6.30 22.04 16.73
N ALA A 133 5.02 21.95 17.02
CA ALA A 133 4.17 23.07 17.35
C ALA A 133 4.76 23.95 18.47
N ASN A 134 4.65 25.28 18.33
CA ASN A 134 5.11 26.29 19.29
C ASN A 134 6.62 26.23 19.60
N THR A 135 7.44 25.75 18.67
CA THR A 135 8.90 25.79 18.79
C THR A 135 9.53 26.56 17.64
N ALA A 136 10.81 26.91 17.78
CA ALA A 136 11.57 27.59 16.72
C ALA A 136 11.68 26.77 15.44
N SER A 137 11.43 25.44 15.48
CA SER A 137 11.43 24.52 14.35
C SER A 137 10.03 24.15 13.88
N SER A 138 9.02 24.93 14.23
CA SER A 138 7.62 24.69 13.87
C SER A 138 7.41 24.73 12.36
N GLN A 139 6.70 23.73 11.83
CA GLN A 139 6.38 23.63 10.40
C GLN A 139 4.89 23.35 10.21
N ILE A 140 4.29 24.00 9.21
CA ILE A 140 2.90 23.79 8.79
C ILE A 140 2.93 23.19 7.39
N VAL A 141 2.34 22.01 7.23
CA VAL A 141 2.24 21.31 5.94
C VAL A 141 0.77 21.28 5.53
N VAL A 142 0.47 21.82 4.37
CA VAL A 142 -0.89 21.87 3.81
C VAL A 142 -0.96 20.96 2.59
N TYR A 143 -1.95 20.11 2.56
CA TYR A 143 -2.25 19.19 1.45
C TYR A 143 -3.54 19.61 0.78
N LEU A 144 -3.49 19.84 -0.53
CA LEU A 144 -4.67 20.11 -1.32
C LEU A 144 -5.26 18.81 -1.86
N ALA A 145 -6.58 18.77 -1.99
CA ALA A 145 -7.27 17.67 -2.63
C ALA A 145 -7.13 17.75 -4.15
N THR A 146 -6.95 16.61 -4.79
CA THR A 146 -6.87 16.47 -6.26
C THR A 146 -8.17 16.01 -6.89
N GLY A 147 -9.30 16.18 -6.25
CA GLY A 147 -10.53 15.65 -6.79
C GLY A 147 -10.53 14.11 -6.87
N LYS A 148 -11.05 13.56 -7.97
CA LYS A 148 -11.24 12.10 -8.15
C LYS A 148 -10.13 11.41 -8.96
N GLU A 149 -8.94 11.98 -9.02
CA GLU A 149 -7.86 11.41 -9.82
C GLU A 149 -7.19 10.21 -9.14
N VAL A 150 -6.70 9.28 -9.97
CA VAL A 150 -6.00 8.05 -9.52
C VAL A 150 -4.70 8.37 -8.79
N VAL A 151 -4.17 9.54 -9.03
CA VAL A 151 -2.91 10.03 -8.44
C VAL A 151 -3.26 11.10 -7.41
N ASP A 152 -2.99 10.85 -6.14
CA ASP A 152 -3.17 11.84 -5.06
C ASP A 152 -1.99 12.84 -5.06
N ASN A 153 -1.71 13.39 -6.24
CA ASN A 153 -0.63 14.34 -6.51
C ASN A 153 -1.07 15.79 -6.24
N GLY A 154 -2.02 15.98 -5.34
CA GLY A 154 -2.42 17.32 -4.94
C GLY A 154 -1.22 18.15 -4.56
N PRO A 155 -1.20 19.44 -4.94
CA PRO A 155 -0.17 20.34 -4.49
C PRO A 155 -0.04 20.28 -2.97
N ARG A 156 1.19 20.28 -2.50
CA ARG A 156 1.52 20.23 -1.09
C ARG A 156 2.46 21.38 -0.80
N TYR A 157 2.22 22.07 0.29
CA TYR A 157 2.97 23.26 0.67
C TYR A 157 3.52 23.07 2.07
N LEU A 158 4.81 23.39 2.24
CA LEU A 158 5.50 23.41 3.52
C LEU A 158 5.80 24.86 3.88
N PHE A 159 5.29 25.30 5.02
CA PHE A 159 5.51 26.65 5.55
C PHE A 159 6.29 26.58 6.86
N SER A 160 7.10 27.61 7.11
CA SER A 160 7.61 27.87 8.45
C SER A 160 6.44 28.18 9.41
N GLY A 161 6.36 27.44 10.50
CA GLY A 161 5.33 27.70 11.51
C GLY A 161 5.57 28.97 12.33
N VAL A 162 6.81 29.53 12.29
CA VAL A 162 7.17 30.76 13.02
C VAL A 162 6.98 32.00 12.16
N THR A 163 7.44 31.98 10.90
CA THR A 163 7.38 33.13 10.00
C THR A 163 6.20 33.14 9.06
N GLY A 164 5.59 31.95 8.80
CA GLY A 164 4.54 31.80 7.82
C GLY A 164 5.05 31.78 6.36
N GLU A 165 6.36 31.78 6.15
CA GLU A 165 6.97 31.78 4.82
C GLU A 165 6.90 30.40 4.20
N LEU A 166 6.69 30.31 2.86
CA LEU A 166 6.71 29.08 2.09
C LEU A 166 8.15 28.56 1.97
N GLU A 167 8.43 27.43 2.60
CA GLU A 167 9.76 26.77 2.56
C GLU A 167 9.91 25.83 1.37
N ALA A 168 8.84 25.11 1.00
CA ALA A 168 8.84 24.18 -0.12
C ALA A 168 7.43 23.92 -0.65
N SER A 169 7.35 23.53 -1.92
CA SER A 169 6.12 23.01 -2.54
C SER A 169 6.42 21.76 -3.33
N SER A 170 5.43 20.90 -3.46
CA SER A 170 5.49 19.71 -4.34
C SER A 170 4.11 19.42 -4.90
N GLY A 171 4.05 18.72 -6.05
CA GLY A 171 2.79 18.33 -6.68
C GLY A 171 2.51 18.99 -8.02
N GLU A 172 3.28 20.02 -8.41
CA GLU A 172 3.15 20.65 -9.73
C GLU A 172 4.06 19.97 -10.78
N ASP A 173 5.25 19.46 -10.34
CA ASP A 173 6.26 18.86 -11.22
C ASP A 173 6.76 17.51 -10.67
N TRP A 174 5.87 16.55 -10.54
CA TRP A 174 6.29 15.23 -10.10
C TRP A 174 6.99 14.45 -11.21
N SER A 175 8.13 13.83 -10.88
CA SER A 175 8.78 12.89 -11.78
C SER A 175 7.88 11.69 -12.09
N ALA A 176 8.04 11.07 -13.25
CA ALA A 176 7.27 9.88 -13.63
C ALA A 176 7.40 8.74 -12.61
N SER A 177 8.57 8.59 -11.98
CA SER A 177 8.80 7.60 -10.93
C SER A 177 8.03 7.90 -9.64
N ALA A 178 7.95 9.18 -9.24
CA ALA A 178 7.17 9.59 -8.07
C ALA A 178 5.66 9.41 -8.31
N GLN A 179 5.17 9.75 -9.52
CA GLN A 179 3.78 9.50 -9.92
C GLN A 179 3.45 8.02 -9.92
N PHE A 180 4.34 7.18 -10.46
CA PHE A 180 4.15 5.73 -10.46
C PHE A 180 4.08 5.18 -9.03
N TYR A 181 5.03 5.56 -8.15
CA TYR A 181 5.04 5.10 -6.76
C TYR A 181 3.78 5.51 -6.00
N ASP A 182 3.35 6.77 -6.16
CA ASP A 182 2.13 7.27 -5.51
C ASP A 182 0.87 6.57 -6.04
N SER A 183 0.77 6.34 -7.35
CA SER A 183 -0.33 5.58 -7.96
C SER A 183 -0.41 4.16 -7.41
N MET A 184 0.74 3.48 -7.26
CA MET A 184 0.78 2.13 -6.66
C MET A 184 0.35 2.15 -5.20
N THR A 185 0.79 3.16 -4.44
CA THR A 185 0.40 3.35 -3.05
C THR A 185 -1.09 3.68 -2.91
N ALA A 186 -1.63 4.51 -3.79
CA ALA A 186 -3.04 4.87 -3.82
C ALA A 186 -3.94 3.66 -4.14
N LEU A 187 -3.55 2.85 -5.13
CA LEU A 187 -4.22 1.58 -5.46
C LEU A 187 -4.14 0.59 -4.29
N HIS A 188 -2.97 0.45 -3.65
CA HIS A 188 -2.82 -0.46 -2.53
C HIS A 188 -3.68 -0.08 -1.33
N SER A 189 -3.73 1.21 -0.99
CA SER A 189 -4.49 1.73 0.15
C SER A 189 -5.98 1.88 -0.13
N GLY A 190 -6.43 1.80 -1.39
CA GLY A 190 -7.81 2.05 -1.79
C GLY A 190 -8.27 3.49 -1.49
N ARG A 191 -7.35 4.46 -1.42
CA ARG A 191 -7.69 5.87 -1.12
C ARG A 191 -8.66 6.48 -2.10
N LEU A 192 -8.58 6.06 -3.37
CA LEU A 192 -9.42 6.51 -4.48
C LEU A 192 -10.78 5.83 -4.54
N ALA A 193 -10.98 4.83 -3.68
CA ALA A 193 -12.16 4.01 -3.74
C ALA A 193 -13.36 4.75 -3.17
N GLU A 194 -14.33 5.04 -4.02
CA GLU A 194 -15.69 5.41 -3.59
C GLU A 194 -16.34 4.26 -2.80
N PRO A 195 -17.43 4.48 -2.05
CA PRO A 195 -18.01 3.47 -1.16
C PRO A 195 -18.22 2.11 -1.80
N LEU A 196 -18.69 2.05 -3.05
CA LEU A 196 -18.90 0.78 -3.76
C LEU A 196 -17.58 0.04 -4.02
N LEU A 197 -16.55 0.76 -4.43
CA LEU A 197 -15.23 0.17 -4.69
C LEU A 197 -14.56 -0.28 -3.38
N ARG A 198 -14.78 0.41 -2.26
CA ARG A 198 -14.30 -0.03 -0.93
C ARG A 198 -14.92 -1.35 -0.51
N TRP A 199 -16.21 -1.54 -0.78
CA TRP A 199 -16.86 -2.82 -0.54
C TRP A 199 -16.29 -3.93 -1.41
N LEU A 200 -15.96 -3.63 -2.67
CA LEU A 200 -15.29 -4.59 -3.55
C LEU A 200 -13.91 -4.99 -2.99
N TYR A 201 -13.11 -4.02 -2.54
CA TYR A 201 -11.83 -4.30 -1.85
C TYR A 201 -12.02 -5.22 -0.63
N PHE A 202 -13.03 -4.92 0.18
CA PHE A 202 -13.35 -5.73 1.36
C PHE A 202 -13.70 -7.18 0.97
N PHE A 203 -14.61 -7.39 0.03
CA PHE A 203 -15.01 -8.74 -0.39
C PHE A 203 -13.88 -9.51 -1.06
N CYS A 204 -13.07 -8.85 -1.87
CA CYS A 204 -11.89 -9.47 -2.45
C CYS A 204 -10.84 -9.83 -1.38
N GLY A 205 -10.69 -9.01 -0.35
CA GLY A 205 -9.85 -9.33 0.81
C GLY A 205 -10.36 -10.54 1.59
N VAL A 206 -11.66 -10.65 1.82
CA VAL A 206 -12.30 -11.83 2.43
C VAL A 206 -12.09 -13.08 1.56
N ALA A 207 -12.22 -12.96 0.23
CA ALA A 207 -11.93 -14.05 -0.70
C ALA A 207 -10.46 -14.50 -0.61
N GLY A 208 -9.51 -13.57 -0.43
CA GLY A 208 -8.10 -13.88 -0.17
C GLY A 208 -7.89 -14.66 1.12
N CYS A 209 -8.54 -14.26 2.20
CA CYS A 209 -8.50 -15.02 3.45
C CYS A 209 -9.07 -16.45 3.27
N ALA A 210 -10.18 -16.60 2.56
CA ALA A 210 -10.78 -17.90 2.26
C ALA A 210 -9.86 -18.77 1.38
N MET A 211 -9.19 -18.15 0.40
CA MET A 211 -8.19 -18.83 -0.45
C MET A 211 -7.04 -19.38 0.40
N ILE A 212 -6.47 -18.59 1.29
CA ILE A 212 -5.37 -19.02 2.16
C ILE A 212 -5.84 -20.12 3.12
N ALA A 213 -6.99 -19.94 3.78
CA ALA A 213 -7.53 -20.90 4.73
C ALA A 213 -7.81 -22.26 4.07
N THR A 214 -8.44 -22.27 2.89
CA THR A 214 -8.72 -23.51 2.13
C THR A 214 -7.44 -24.18 1.66
N GLY A 215 -6.44 -23.41 1.23
CA GLY A 215 -5.10 -23.91 0.89
C GLY A 215 -4.42 -24.60 2.06
N CYS A 216 -4.42 -23.97 3.25
CA CYS A 216 -3.87 -24.56 4.48
C CYS A 216 -4.59 -25.85 4.89
N ILE A 217 -5.93 -25.91 4.77
CA ILE A 217 -6.70 -27.11 5.06
C ILE A 217 -6.33 -28.26 4.11
N MET A 218 -6.20 -27.98 2.81
CA MET A 218 -5.80 -28.99 1.83
C MET A 218 -4.38 -29.51 2.10
N TRP A 219 -3.45 -28.60 2.41
CA TRP A 219 -2.09 -28.98 2.78
C TRP A 219 -2.04 -29.86 4.03
N ALA A 220 -2.73 -29.44 5.10
CA ALA A 220 -2.78 -30.20 6.35
C ALA A 220 -3.40 -31.60 6.16
N ARG A 221 -4.43 -31.74 5.32
CA ARG A 221 -5.03 -33.06 4.98
C ARG A 221 -4.05 -33.94 4.23
N ARG A 222 -3.37 -33.43 3.21
CA ARG A 222 -2.35 -34.17 2.46
C ARG A 222 -1.20 -34.63 3.37
N LEU A 223 -0.75 -33.75 4.27
CA LEU A 223 0.30 -34.10 5.23
C LEU A 223 -0.13 -35.25 6.13
N ARG A 224 -1.34 -35.20 6.68
CA ARG A 224 -1.91 -36.29 7.51
C ARG A 224 -2.03 -37.62 6.74
N GLU A 225 -2.43 -37.59 5.48
CA GLU A 225 -2.53 -38.77 4.63
C GLU A 225 -1.15 -39.37 4.39
N ARG A 226 -0.12 -38.58 4.12
CA ARG A 226 1.26 -39.04 3.96
C ARG A 226 1.79 -39.69 5.23
N LEU A 227 1.66 -39.03 6.38
CA LEU A 227 2.12 -39.55 7.67
C LEU A 227 1.41 -40.90 8.01
N LYS A 228 0.12 -41.03 7.73
CA LYS A 228 -0.61 -42.30 7.90
C LYS A 228 -0.13 -43.39 6.96
N ALA A 229 0.28 -43.05 5.74
CA ALA A 229 0.82 -44.01 4.78
C ALA A 229 2.21 -44.52 5.22
N GLU A 230 3.05 -43.66 5.76
CA GLU A 230 4.38 -43.99 6.28
C GLU A 230 4.33 -44.87 7.53
N GLN A 231 3.26 -44.74 8.36
CA GLN A 231 3.06 -45.52 9.58
C GLN A 231 2.45 -46.94 9.31
N LYS A 232 2.02 -47.23 8.09
CA LYS A 232 1.54 -48.59 7.75
C LYS A 232 2.76 -49.52 7.62
N PRO A 233 2.83 -50.62 8.43
CA PRO A 233 3.90 -51.61 8.27
C PRO A 233 3.85 -52.17 6.86
N SER A 234 4.98 -52.21 6.16
CA SER A 234 5.12 -52.92 4.92
C SER A 234 5.04 -54.41 5.27
N PHE A 235 3.87 -55.00 5.12
CA PHE A 235 3.79 -56.48 5.03
C PHE A 235 4.41 -56.85 3.70
N GLY A 236 5.64 -57.40 3.77
CA GLY A 236 6.28 -58.13 2.70
C GLY A 236 5.58 -59.43 2.46
#